data_5481c30f17992950ebbe0f92f2b0e523
#
_entry.id   5481c30f17992950ebbe0f92f2b0e523
#
_cell.length_a   1.000
_cell.length_b   1.000
_cell.length_c   1.000
_cell.angle_alpha   90.00
_cell.angle_beta   90.00
_cell.angle_gamma   90.00
#
_symmetry.space_group_name_H-M   'P 1'
#
loop_
_entity.id
_entity.type
_entity.pdbx_description
1 polymer ?
#
loop_
_entity_poly.entity_id
_entity_poly.type
_entity_poly.pdbx_seq_one_letter_code
_entity_poly.pdbx_strand_id
1 'polypeptide(L)'
;MSGAPLPLLGTFHELSIAVPDVRASVDFYERLGFTQATTTDTFTHPYGVLTDGRLVIGLHQRPGPTPVLTFVRAGVAGTLPALADAGIELSVCRTGDEVFNEVGFADPFGHAVAVLEARTYSPPDRPMTRASLCGDFAEVSLPAGDFAAAQAFWEPLGFVAAEEEQTPYPHLALTSDHLDIAFHRPRLQLRPMLVFREPAMAARISRLREEGFELGAALGGDRDSAAFLESPDGTTLLLVAGDE
;
A
#
# COMPACT_ATOMS: atom_id res chain seq x y z
N MET A 1 26.51 -17.19 11.54
CA MET A 1 25.11 -17.40 11.12
C MET A 1 24.91 -16.54 9.86
N SER A 2 24.89 -17.17 8.69
CA SER A 2 24.63 -16.46 7.43
C SER A 2 23.11 -16.16 7.44
N GLY A 3 22.75 -14.90 7.70
CA GLY A 3 21.37 -14.45 7.51
C GLY A 3 20.99 -14.62 6.04
N ALA A 4 19.73 -14.97 5.76
CA ALA A 4 19.22 -14.92 4.41
C ALA A 4 19.49 -13.51 3.82
N PRO A 5 19.84 -13.40 2.53
CA PRO A 5 20.00 -12.08 1.93
C PRO A 5 18.72 -11.28 2.09
N LEU A 6 18.85 -10.03 2.52
CA LEU A 6 17.71 -9.12 2.63
C LEU A 6 17.03 -8.99 1.26
N PRO A 7 15.66 -8.98 1.22
CA PRO A 7 14.94 -8.72 -0.01
C PRO A 7 15.48 -7.46 -0.71
N LEU A 8 15.42 -7.42 -2.03
CA LEU A 8 16.00 -6.31 -2.81
C LEU A 8 15.43 -4.94 -2.41
N LEU A 9 14.14 -4.89 -2.07
CA LEU A 9 13.48 -3.67 -1.60
C LEU A 9 13.70 -3.39 -0.10
N GLY A 10 14.01 -4.42 0.70
CA GLY A 10 14.06 -4.31 2.16
C GLY A 10 12.69 -4.48 2.81
N THR A 11 12.42 -3.72 3.88
CA THR A 11 11.18 -3.81 4.65
C THR A 11 10.19 -2.75 4.20
N PHE A 12 8.92 -3.12 4.03
CA PHE A 12 7.86 -2.15 3.74
C PHE A 12 7.72 -1.17 4.91
N HIS A 13 7.80 0.11 4.59
CA HIS A 13 7.73 1.20 5.55
C HIS A 13 6.31 1.76 5.66
N GLU A 14 5.80 2.28 4.54
CA GLU A 14 4.47 2.87 4.48
C GLU A 14 3.94 2.91 3.04
N LEU A 15 2.63 3.02 2.92
CA LEU A 15 2.00 3.52 1.71
C LEU A 15 1.98 5.05 1.79
N SER A 16 2.86 5.70 1.04
CA SER A 16 2.95 7.17 1.02
C SER A 16 1.88 7.73 0.11
N ILE A 17 0.99 8.57 0.65
CA ILE A 17 -0.12 9.20 -0.07
C ILE A 17 0.09 10.71 -0.09
N ALA A 18 0.12 11.30 -1.29
CA ALA A 18 0.13 12.74 -1.45
C ALA A 18 -1.29 13.29 -1.21
N VAL A 19 -1.44 14.16 -0.22
CA VAL A 19 -2.73 14.70 0.20
C VAL A 19 -2.77 16.23 0.09
N PRO A 20 -3.92 16.82 -0.24
CA PRO A 20 -4.07 18.28 -0.24
C PRO A 20 -4.12 18.87 1.19
N ASP A 21 -4.65 18.11 2.15
CA ASP A 21 -4.80 18.49 3.56
C ASP A 21 -4.62 17.27 4.45
N VAL A 22 -3.49 17.21 5.15
CA VAL A 22 -3.17 16.09 6.09
C VAL A 22 -4.23 15.96 7.17
N ARG A 23 -4.73 17.09 7.71
CA ARG A 23 -5.68 17.05 8.82
C ARG A 23 -7.01 16.44 8.40
N ALA A 24 -7.54 16.83 7.24
CA ALA A 24 -8.78 16.28 6.72
C ALA A 24 -8.67 14.77 6.47
N SER A 25 -7.52 14.31 5.93
CA SER A 25 -7.26 12.88 5.74
C SER A 25 -7.08 12.14 7.07
N VAL A 26 -6.36 12.71 8.05
CA VAL A 26 -6.24 12.13 9.39
C VAL A 26 -7.61 11.96 10.05
N ASP A 27 -8.43 13.02 10.07
CA ASP A 27 -9.78 12.99 10.67
C ASP A 27 -10.66 11.90 10.02
N PHE A 28 -10.51 11.69 8.70
CA PHE A 28 -11.24 10.64 7.97
C PHE A 28 -10.80 9.24 8.39
N TYR A 29 -9.49 8.96 8.38
CA TYR A 29 -8.97 7.63 8.74
C TYR A 29 -9.17 7.31 10.23
N GLU A 30 -9.09 8.30 11.13
CA GLU A 30 -9.41 8.11 12.56
C GLU A 30 -10.87 7.72 12.77
N ARG A 31 -11.81 8.32 12.02
CA ARG A 31 -13.23 7.91 12.04
C ARG A 31 -13.41 6.47 11.56
N LEU A 32 -12.55 5.96 10.68
CA LEU A 32 -12.52 4.55 10.27
C LEU A 32 -11.86 3.63 11.32
N GLY A 33 -11.33 4.18 12.42
CA GLY A 33 -10.67 3.40 13.46
C GLY A 33 -9.16 3.24 13.28
N PHE A 34 -8.55 3.92 12.31
CA PHE A 34 -7.10 4.00 12.26
C PHE A 34 -6.58 4.85 13.43
N THR A 35 -5.38 4.57 13.86
CA THR A 35 -4.72 5.33 14.94
C THR A 35 -3.47 6.03 14.42
N GLN A 36 -3.22 7.24 14.90
CA GLN A 36 -1.97 7.92 14.60
C GLN A 36 -0.80 7.16 15.23
N ALA A 37 0.22 6.90 14.43
CA ALA A 37 1.47 6.29 14.88
C ALA A 37 2.51 7.37 15.19
N THR A 38 3.29 7.15 16.24
CA THR A 38 4.46 8.00 16.52
C THR A 38 5.55 7.66 15.51
N THR A 39 6.12 8.69 14.88
CA THR A 39 7.26 8.54 13.99
C THR A 39 8.40 9.45 14.40
N THR A 40 9.63 9.04 14.11
CA THR A 40 10.83 9.86 14.21
C THR A 40 11.21 10.51 12.89
N ASP A 41 10.47 10.20 11.83
CA ASP A 41 10.70 10.78 10.51
C ASP A 41 10.43 12.28 10.52
N THR A 42 11.30 13.02 9.85
CA THR A 42 11.19 14.48 9.75
C THR A 42 11.13 14.89 8.29
N PHE A 43 10.05 15.57 7.93
CA PHE A 43 9.84 16.12 6.61
C PHE A 43 9.77 17.66 6.66
N THR A 44 10.07 18.31 5.54
CA THR A 44 9.94 19.76 5.39
C THR A 44 8.52 20.22 5.07
N HIS A 45 7.58 19.28 4.92
CA HIS A 45 6.16 19.49 4.66
C HIS A 45 5.32 18.84 5.75
N PRO A 46 4.04 19.23 5.93
CA PRO A 46 3.15 18.57 6.85
C PRO A 46 3.03 17.06 6.53
N TYR A 47 3.12 16.25 7.55
CA TYR A 47 3.15 14.80 7.46
C TYR A 47 2.40 14.18 8.64
N GLY A 48 1.68 13.08 8.38
CA GLY A 48 1.00 12.30 9.39
C GLY A 48 1.09 10.81 9.09
N VAL A 49 1.21 9.98 10.11
CA VAL A 49 1.25 8.52 9.99
C VAL A 49 0.08 7.90 10.70
N LEU A 50 -0.62 7.00 10.03
CA LEU A 50 -1.73 6.25 10.60
C LEU A 50 -1.54 4.75 10.35
N THR A 51 -2.14 3.96 11.22
CA THR A 51 -2.14 2.50 11.07
C THR A 51 -3.45 1.88 11.59
N ASP A 52 -3.87 0.79 10.97
CA ASP A 52 -4.92 -0.11 11.47
C ASP A 52 -4.33 -1.33 12.21
N GLY A 53 -3.00 -1.34 12.42
CA GLY A 53 -2.23 -2.45 12.98
C GLY A 53 -1.58 -3.36 11.93
N ARG A 54 -2.00 -3.32 10.67
CA ARG A 54 -1.42 -4.07 9.55
C ARG A 54 -0.80 -3.16 8.51
N LEU A 55 -1.56 -2.18 8.03
CA LEU A 55 -1.10 -1.18 7.07
C LEU A 55 -0.58 0.05 7.81
N VAL A 56 0.50 0.63 7.30
CA VAL A 56 0.97 1.97 7.67
C VAL A 56 0.75 2.89 6.49
N ILE A 57 0.06 4.00 6.72
CA ILE A 57 -0.21 5.05 5.73
C ILE A 57 0.56 6.30 6.15
N GLY A 58 1.43 6.79 5.25
CA GLY A 58 2.07 8.09 5.38
C GLY A 58 1.34 9.14 4.55
N LEU A 59 0.78 10.15 5.21
CA LEU A 59 0.06 11.26 4.57
C LEU A 59 1.02 12.43 4.37
N HIS A 60 1.34 12.77 3.12
CA HIS A 60 2.29 13.81 2.78
C HIS A 60 1.59 14.99 2.09
N GLN A 61 1.57 16.15 2.74
CA GLN A 61 0.99 17.36 2.13
C GLN A 61 1.99 17.99 1.15
N ARG A 62 2.20 17.30 0.05
CA ARG A 62 3.06 17.74 -1.06
C ARG A 62 2.54 17.18 -2.38
N PRO A 63 2.80 17.84 -3.51
CA PRO A 63 2.54 17.22 -4.82
C PRO A 63 3.53 16.08 -5.09
N GLY A 64 3.10 15.08 -5.84
CA GLY A 64 3.93 13.94 -6.24
C GLY A 64 3.13 12.75 -6.71
N PRO A 65 3.80 11.66 -7.07
CA PRO A 65 3.15 10.39 -7.33
C PRO A 65 2.34 9.94 -6.11
N THR A 66 1.19 9.32 -6.34
CA THR A 66 0.32 8.81 -5.27
C THR A 66 -0.53 7.65 -5.76
N PRO A 67 -0.61 6.55 -4.99
CA PRO A 67 0.26 6.23 -3.85
C PRO A 67 1.67 5.83 -4.28
N VAL A 68 2.61 5.82 -3.33
CA VAL A 68 3.97 5.28 -3.50
C VAL A 68 4.15 4.13 -2.51
N LEU A 69 4.58 2.98 -2.99
CA LEU A 69 5.02 1.86 -2.15
C LEU A 69 6.42 2.18 -1.63
N THR A 70 6.52 2.58 -0.37
CA THR A 70 7.78 3.03 0.24
C THR A 70 8.38 1.94 1.11
N PHE A 71 9.61 1.56 0.76
CA PHE A 71 10.40 0.56 1.48
C PHE A 71 11.63 1.22 2.12
N VAL A 72 12.19 0.55 3.13
CA VAL A 72 13.42 0.97 3.81
C VAL A 72 14.40 -0.18 3.89
N ARG A 73 15.67 0.14 3.70
CA ARG A 73 16.77 -0.81 3.88
C ARG A 73 18.09 -0.12 4.18
N ALA A 74 19.01 -0.85 4.77
CA ALA A 74 20.39 -0.41 4.86
C ALA A 74 21.13 -0.68 3.55
N GLY A 75 22.01 0.24 3.14
CA GLY A 75 22.88 0.09 1.99
C GLY A 75 22.15 0.19 0.64
N VAL A 76 21.27 1.16 0.47
CA VAL A 76 20.53 1.43 -0.79
C VAL A 76 21.48 1.51 -1.99
N ALA A 77 22.61 2.22 -1.87
CA ALA A 77 23.58 2.32 -2.97
C ALA A 77 24.10 0.95 -3.43
N GLY A 78 24.22 -0.03 -2.53
CA GLY A 78 24.66 -1.38 -2.85
C GLY A 78 23.64 -2.21 -3.66
N THR A 79 22.40 -1.76 -3.80
CA THR A 79 21.38 -2.48 -4.58
C THR A 79 21.35 -2.09 -6.05
N LEU A 80 22.02 -1.01 -6.43
CA LEU A 80 21.97 -0.50 -7.81
C LEU A 80 22.34 -1.54 -8.87
N PRO A 81 23.39 -2.38 -8.71
CA PRO A 81 23.68 -3.41 -9.68
C PRO A 81 22.56 -4.45 -9.83
N ALA A 82 21.98 -4.89 -8.70
CA ALA A 82 20.91 -5.88 -8.71
C ALA A 82 19.61 -5.32 -9.30
N LEU A 83 19.29 -4.04 -9.06
CA LEU A 83 18.15 -3.37 -9.70
C LEU A 83 18.36 -3.26 -11.22
N ALA A 84 19.58 -2.92 -11.65
CA ALA A 84 19.92 -2.89 -13.08
C ALA A 84 19.85 -4.27 -13.73
N ASP A 85 20.36 -5.32 -13.07
CA ASP A 85 20.27 -6.71 -13.53
C ASP A 85 18.81 -7.20 -13.63
N ALA A 86 17.94 -6.71 -12.76
CA ALA A 86 16.49 -6.94 -12.83
C ALA A 86 15.77 -6.08 -13.89
N GLY A 87 16.50 -5.24 -14.64
CA GLY A 87 15.93 -4.38 -15.67
C GLY A 87 15.14 -3.19 -15.15
N ILE A 88 15.36 -2.78 -13.90
CA ILE A 88 14.64 -1.66 -13.27
C ILE A 88 15.25 -0.33 -13.70
N GLU A 89 14.44 0.52 -14.35
CA GLU A 89 14.82 1.89 -14.70
C GLU A 89 14.51 2.85 -13.55
N LEU A 90 15.53 3.52 -13.02
CA LEU A 90 15.38 4.44 -11.90
C LEU A 90 14.92 5.82 -12.37
N SER A 91 13.82 6.31 -11.82
CA SER A 91 13.35 7.69 -11.98
C SER A 91 14.00 8.64 -10.97
N VAL A 92 14.42 8.12 -9.81
CA VAL A 92 15.17 8.82 -8.77
C VAL A 92 16.37 7.97 -8.39
N CYS A 93 17.56 8.57 -8.37
CA CYS A 93 18.78 7.93 -7.86
C CYS A 93 19.60 9.00 -7.14
N ARG A 94 19.55 8.97 -5.82
CA ARG A 94 20.39 9.80 -4.95
C ARG A 94 21.19 8.88 -4.06
N THR A 95 22.47 8.81 -4.28
CA THR A 95 23.37 7.96 -3.50
C THR A 95 24.71 8.67 -3.27
N GLY A 96 25.23 8.55 -2.06
CA GLY A 96 26.52 9.16 -1.68
C GLY A 96 26.66 9.27 -0.17
N ASP A 97 27.85 9.62 0.28
CA ASP A 97 28.18 9.68 1.71
C ASP A 97 27.55 10.89 2.42
N GLU A 98 27.31 11.98 1.67
CA GLU A 98 26.83 13.27 2.19
C GLU A 98 25.34 13.54 1.87
N VAL A 99 24.63 12.54 1.32
CA VAL A 99 23.23 12.69 0.95
C VAL A 99 22.40 11.58 1.59
N PHE A 100 21.09 11.86 1.75
CA PHE A 100 20.15 10.81 2.10
C PHE A 100 19.96 9.91 0.88
N ASN A 101 20.39 8.65 1.02
CA ASN A 101 20.32 7.70 -0.09
C ASN A 101 18.88 7.26 -0.33
N GLU A 102 18.45 7.40 -1.56
CA GLU A 102 17.13 6.95 -2.03
C GLU A 102 17.18 6.55 -3.49
N VAL A 103 16.38 5.58 -3.85
CA VAL A 103 16.06 5.24 -5.23
C VAL A 103 14.55 5.18 -5.41
N GLY A 104 14.09 5.57 -6.60
CA GLY A 104 12.68 5.51 -6.97
C GLY A 104 12.55 5.00 -8.40
N PHE A 105 11.50 4.25 -8.64
CA PHE A 105 11.16 3.70 -9.95
C PHE A 105 9.65 3.50 -10.06
N ALA A 106 9.17 3.10 -11.23
CA ALA A 106 7.81 2.68 -11.42
C ALA A 106 7.76 1.29 -12.05
N ASP A 107 6.70 0.55 -11.74
CA ASP A 107 6.42 -0.70 -12.45
C ASP A 107 5.94 -0.42 -13.90
N PRO A 108 5.76 -1.45 -14.75
CA PRO A 108 5.34 -1.27 -16.15
C PRO A 108 3.97 -0.57 -16.31
N PHE A 109 3.19 -0.45 -15.26
CA PHE A 109 1.86 0.19 -15.25
C PHE A 109 1.87 1.57 -14.61
N GLY A 110 3.06 2.05 -14.18
CA GLY A 110 3.27 3.38 -13.62
C GLY A 110 3.09 3.47 -12.11
N HIS A 111 3.03 2.35 -11.40
CA HIS A 111 2.94 2.36 -9.92
C HIS A 111 4.31 2.69 -9.32
N ALA A 112 4.34 3.76 -8.53
CA ALA A 112 5.57 4.27 -7.99
C ALA A 112 6.06 3.47 -6.77
N VAL A 113 7.37 3.22 -6.76
CA VAL A 113 8.09 2.56 -5.66
C VAL A 113 9.24 3.46 -5.22
N ALA A 114 9.46 3.57 -3.93
CA ALA A 114 10.61 4.24 -3.33
C ALA A 114 11.33 3.31 -2.36
N VAL A 115 12.66 3.34 -2.37
CA VAL A 115 13.50 2.64 -1.39
C VAL A 115 14.42 3.66 -0.73
N LEU A 116 14.27 3.80 0.58
CA LEU A 116 14.95 4.80 1.39
C LEU A 116 16.04 4.15 2.26
N GLU A 117 17.13 4.87 2.49
CA GLU A 117 18.18 4.43 3.39
C GLU A 117 17.71 4.45 4.84
N ALA A 118 17.76 3.31 5.52
CA ALA A 118 17.59 3.23 6.95
C ALA A 118 18.64 2.28 7.53
N ARG A 119 19.60 2.81 8.28
CA ARG A 119 20.65 2.00 8.94
C ARG A 119 20.08 1.13 10.06
N THR A 120 19.08 1.66 10.74
CA THR A 120 18.30 0.94 11.76
C THR A 120 16.83 1.25 11.47
N TYR A 121 16.02 0.23 11.30
CA TYR A 121 14.59 0.38 11.13
C TYR A 121 13.88 -0.25 12.33
N SER A 122 13.13 0.58 13.03
CA SER A 122 12.17 0.12 14.03
C SER A 122 10.79 0.42 13.49
N PRO A 123 9.97 -0.60 13.19
CA PRO A 123 8.60 -0.36 12.79
C PRO A 123 7.89 0.51 13.82
N PRO A 124 6.97 1.40 13.40
CA PRO A 124 6.16 2.13 14.37
C PRO A 124 5.40 1.14 15.26
N ASP A 125 5.18 1.52 16.53
CA ASP A 125 4.37 0.73 17.45
C ASP A 125 2.99 0.50 16.81
N ARG A 126 2.71 -0.75 16.46
CA ARG A 126 1.44 -1.14 15.87
C ARG A 126 0.54 -1.66 16.97
N PRO A 127 -0.64 -1.07 17.19
CA PRO A 127 -1.58 -1.65 18.12
C PRO A 127 -1.95 -3.07 17.65
N MET A 128 -1.85 -4.03 18.58
CA MET A 128 -2.16 -5.45 18.31
C MET A 128 -3.67 -5.70 18.10
N THR A 129 -4.50 -4.72 18.40
CA THR A 129 -5.95 -4.82 18.27
C THR A 129 -6.40 -4.32 16.91
N ARG A 130 -7.10 -5.17 16.17
CA ARG A 130 -7.79 -4.80 14.93
C ARG A 130 -8.91 -3.81 15.27
N ALA A 131 -8.68 -2.55 14.97
CA ALA A 131 -9.60 -1.47 15.34
C ALA A 131 -10.39 -0.93 14.13
N SER A 132 -9.95 -1.21 12.89
CA SER A 132 -10.57 -0.66 11.69
C SER A 132 -12.01 -1.10 11.50
N LEU A 133 -12.90 -0.14 11.20
CA LEU A 133 -14.27 -0.41 10.78
C LEU A 133 -14.35 -1.07 9.41
N CYS A 134 -13.29 -0.96 8.60
CA CYS A 134 -13.22 -1.53 7.27
C CYS A 134 -13.03 -3.06 7.24
N GLY A 135 -12.66 -3.68 8.37
CA GLY A 135 -12.24 -5.07 8.43
C GLY A 135 -10.73 -5.21 8.45
N ASP A 136 -10.23 -6.37 8.03
CA ASP A 136 -8.80 -6.64 7.96
C ASP A 136 -8.21 -6.14 6.67
N PHE A 137 -7.14 -5.34 6.75
CA PHE A 137 -6.37 -4.99 5.56
C PHE A 137 -5.78 -6.27 4.95
N ALA A 138 -6.06 -6.49 3.67
CA ALA A 138 -5.58 -7.64 2.93
C ALA A 138 -4.39 -7.29 2.03
N GLU A 139 -4.55 -6.27 1.18
CA GLU A 139 -3.57 -5.97 0.14
C GLU A 139 -3.71 -4.55 -0.42
N VAL A 140 -2.67 -4.05 -1.07
CA VAL A 140 -2.74 -2.91 -1.98
C VAL A 140 -3.00 -3.44 -3.38
N SER A 141 -4.18 -3.17 -3.95
CA SER A 141 -4.54 -3.62 -5.29
C SER A 141 -4.26 -2.55 -6.34
N LEU A 142 -3.47 -2.90 -7.34
CA LEU A 142 -2.94 -2.01 -8.37
C LEU A 142 -3.57 -2.34 -9.74
N PRO A 143 -4.00 -1.34 -10.55
CA PRO A 143 -4.57 -1.63 -11.86
C PRO A 143 -3.48 -2.10 -12.85
N ALA A 144 -3.67 -3.26 -13.49
CA ALA A 144 -2.77 -3.78 -14.51
C ALA A 144 -3.54 -4.39 -15.70
N GLY A 145 -3.13 -4.00 -16.89
CA GLY A 145 -3.68 -4.55 -18.14
C GLY A 145 -3.18 -5.96 -18.45
N ASP A 146 -1.99 -6.31 -17.95
CA ASP A 146 -1.31 -7.60 -18.17
C ASP A 146 -0.74 -8.12 -16.85
N PHE A 147 -1.34 -9.18 -16.32
CA PHE A 147 -0.91 -9.78 -15.05
C PHE A 147 0.42 -10.54 -15.18
N ALA A 148 0.69 -11.13 -16.34
CA ALA A 148 1.98 -11.81 -16.55
C ALA A 148 3.15 -10.82 -16.57
N ALA A 149 2.96 -9.64 -17.17
CA ALA A 149 3.95 -8.57 -17.13
C ALA A 149 4.14 -8.02 -15.69
N ALA A 150 3.06 -7.91 -14.91
CA ALA A 150 3.13 -7.51 -13.51
C ALA A 150 3.93 -8.53 -12.69
N GLN A 151 3.60 -9.81 -12.81
CA GLN A 151 4.32 -10.89 -12.14
C GLN A 151 5.80 -10.89 -12.47
N ALA A 152 6.15 -10.85 -13.78
CA ALA A 152 7.54 -10.87 -14.23
C ALA A 152 8.37 -9.69 -13.67
N PHE A 153 7.74 -8.54 -13.43
CA PHE A 153 8.39 -7.38 -12.84
C PHE A 153 8.61 -7.53 -11.33
N TRP A 154 7.61 -8.02 -10.60
CA TRP A 154 7.64 -8.02 -9.13
C TRP A 154 8.32 -9.25 -8.52
N GLU A 155 8.37 -10.40 -9.22
CA GLU A 155 9.07 -11.60 -8.73
C GLU A 155 10.56 -11.36 -8.44
N PRO A 156 11.35 -10.72 -9.32
CA PRO A 156 12.75 -10.40 -9.01
C PRO A 156 12.95 -9.48 -7.81
N LEU A 157 11.90 -8.72 -7.43
CA LEU A 157 11.89 -7.82 -6.28
C LEU A 157 11.55 -8.53 -4.96
N GLY A 158 11.25 -9.84 -5.00
CA GLY A 158 11.00 -10.69 -3.83
C GLY A 158 9.54 -10.99 -3.55
N PHE A 159 8.64 -10.72 -4.50
CA PHE A 159 7.24 -11.12 -4.40
C PHE A 159 7.01 -12.49 -5.02
N VAL A 160 6.08 -13.24 -4.44
CA VAL A 160 5.65 -14.57 -4.94
C VAL A 160 4.22 -14.46 -5.41
N ALA A 161 3.98 -14.75 -6.68
CA ALA A 161 2.64 -14.71 -7.25
C ALA A 161 1.82 -15.95 -6.83
N ALA A 162 0.55 -15.73 -6.52
CA ALA A 162 -0.46 -16.77 -6.39
C ALA A 162 -1.05 -17.14 -7.76
N GLU A 163 -2.01 -18.04 -7.79
CA GLU A 163 -2.81 -18.26 -8.99
C GLU A 163 -3.77 -17.09 -9.24
N GLU A 164 -4.07 -16.81 -10.53
CA GLU A 164 -5.06 -15.79 -10.88
C GLU A 164 -6.45 -16.23 -10.40
N GLU A 165 -7.11 -15.40 -9.60
CA GLU A 165 -8.47 -15.64 -9.11
C GLU A 165 -9.49 -14.80 -9.90
N GLN A 166 -10.72 -15.33 -10.01
CA GLN A 166 -11.82 -14.64 -10.69
C GLN A 166 -12.85 -14.04 -9.73
N THR A 167 -12.80 -14.43 -8.46
CA THR A 167 -13.71 -13.98 -7.41
C THR A 167 -12.96 -13.28 -6.30
N PRO A 168 -13.51 -12.21 -5.71
CA PRO A 168 -14.76 -11.52 -6.06
C PRO A 168 -14.68 -10.70 -7.35
N TYR A 169 -13.49 -10.55 -7.92
CA TYR A 169 -13.17 -9.92 -9.21
C TYR A 169 -11.87 -10.54 -9.77
N PRO A 170 -11.61 -10.45 -11.08
CA PRO A 170 -10.35 -10.96 -11.64
C PRO A 170 -9.15 -10.23 -11.06
N HIS A 171 -8.29 -10.95 -10.34
CA HIS A 171 -7.08 -10.41 -9.73
C HIS A 171 -5.96 -11.45 -9.64
N LEU A 172 -4.74 -10.95 -9.52
CA LEU A 172 -3.53 -11.72 -9.27
C LEU A 172 -2.88 -11.18 -7.98
N ALA A 173 -2.88 -11.98 -6.93
CA ALA A 173 -2.22 -11.64 -5.68
C ALA A 173 -0.73 -11.99 -5.72
N LEU A 174 0.10 -11.11 -5.15
CA LEU A 174 1.52 -11.33 -4.93
C LEU A 174 1.85 -11.03 -3.47
N THR A 175 2.52 -11.96 -2.81
CA THR A 175 2.88 -11.84 -1.40
C THR A 175 4.37 -11.65 -1.21
N SER A 176 4.74 -10.92 -0.18
CA SER A 176 6.10 -10.83 0.34
C SER A 176 6.08 -10.89 1.86
N ASP A 177 7.27 -10.96 2.49
CA ASP A 177 7.37 -10.99 3.96
C ASP A 177 6.80 -9.74 4.64
N HIS A 178 6.61 -8.64 3.89
CA HIS A 178 6.31 -7.33 4.46
C HIS A 178 5.06 -6.65 3.93
N LEU A 179 4.58 -7.04 2.75
CA LEU A 179 3.43 -6.42 2.09
C LEU A 179 2.82 -7.41 1.10
N ASP A 180 1.51 -7.51 1.13
CA ASP A 180 0.73 -8.15 0.08
C ASP A 180 0.23 -7.09 -0.90
N ILE A 181 0.46 -7.34 -2.19
CA ILE A 181 -0.09 -6.54 -3.29
C ILE A 181 -0.94 -7.43 -4.18
N ALA A 182 -1.86 -6.84 -4.92
CA ALA A 182 -2.58 -7.55 -5.97
C ALA A 182 -2.67 -6.69 -7.23
N PHE A 183 -2.97 -7.34 -8.34
CA PHE A 183 -3.25 -6.65 -9.59
C PHE A 183 -4.70 -6.93 -10.01
N HIS A 184 -5.43 -5.86 -10.33
CA HIS A 184 -6.79 -5.95 -10.86
C HIS A 184 -6.88 -5.33 -12.26
N ARG A 185 -7.90 -5.72 -13.03
CA ARG A 185 -8.11 -5.14 -14.36
C ARG A 185 -8.57 -3.67 -14.26
N PRO A 186 -8.02 -2.75 -15.08
CA PRO A 186 -8.38 -1.31 -15.03
C PRO A 186 -9.87 -1.01 -15.24
N ARG A 187 -10.62 -1.94 -15.87
CA ARG A 187 -12.09 -1.82 -16.00
C ARG A 187 -12.85 -1.87 -14.67
N LEU A 188 -12.25 -2.45 -13.62
CA LEU A 188 -12.82 -2.46 -12.28
C LEU A 188 -12.62 -1.10 -11.61
N GLN A 189 -11.37 -0.66 -11.56
CA GLN A 189 -10.95 0.62 -10.99
C GLN A 189 -9.67 1.06 -11.71
N LEU A 190 -9.60 2.35 -12.06
CA LEU A 190 -8.44 2.93 -12.74
C LEU A 190 -7.31 3.34 -11.80
N ARG A 191 -7.59 3.39 -10.50
CA ARG A 191 -6.64 3.80 -9.45
C ARG A 191 -6.32 2.63 -8.53
N PRO A 192 -5.17 2.66 -7.86
CA PRO A 192 -4.88 1.76 -6.75
C PRO A 192 -5.98 1.77 -5.68
N MET A 193 -6.20 0.63 -5.05
CA MET A 193 -7.17 0.43 -3.99
C MET A 193 -6.52 -0.20 -2.76
N LEU A 194 -7.03 0.14 -1.58
CA LEU A 194 -6.79 -0.61 -0.34
C LEU A 194 -7.91 -1.63 -0.18
N VAL A 195 -7.57 -2.91 -0.15
CA VAL A 195 -8.56 -3.99 -0.03
C VAL A 195 -8.65 -4.43 1.41
N PHE A 196 -9.87 -4.44 1.93
CA PHE A 196 -10.20 -4.92 3.26
C PHE A 196 -11.14 -6.12 3.15
N ARG A 197 -10.86 -7.17 3.93
CA ARG A 197 -11.64 -8.42 3.94
C ARG A 197 -12.18 -8.70 5.33
N GLU A 198 -13.42 -9.19 5.39
CA GLU A 198 -14.06 -9.60 6.62
C GLU A 198 -15.21 -10.56 6.30
N PRO A 199 -15.34 -11.72 6.96
CA PRO A 199 -16.48 -12.62 6.75
C PRO A 199 -17.83 -11.92 6.97
N ALA A 200 -17.92 -11.04 7.98
CA ALA A 200 -19.12 -10.26 8.29
C ALA A 200 -19.15 -8.88 7.61
N MET A 201 -18.62 -8.74 6.39
CA MET A 201 -18.50 -7.44 5.71
C MET A 201 -19.83 -6.70 5.56
N ALA A 202 -20.94 -7.40 5.33
CA ALA A 202 -22.27 -6.78 5.24
C ALA A 202 -22.62 -5.99 6.50
N ALA A 203 -22.30 -6.52 7.68
CA ALA A 203 -22.56 -5.81 8.96
C ALA A 203 -21.64 -4.59 9.11
N ARG A 204 -20.39 -4.67 8.64
CA ARG A 204 -19.46 -3.51 8.65
C ARG A 204 -19.91 -2.42 7.70
N ILE A 205 -20.34 -2.76 6.50
CA ILE A 205 -20.89 -1.83 5.51
C ILE A 205 -22.13 -1.10 6.10
N SER A 206 -23.03 -1.84 6.77
CA SER A 206 -24.19 -1.25 7.43
C SER A 206 -23.78 -0.27 8.52
N ARG A 207 -22.82 -0.65 9.35
CA ARG A 207 -22.29 0.22 10.41
C ARG A 207 -21.63 1.47 9.84
N LEU A 208 -20.82 1.37 8.80
CA LEU A 208 -20.19 2.53 8.16
C LEU A 208 -21.25 3.52 7.61
N ARG A 209 -22.37 3.02 7.05
CA ARG A 209 -23.49 3.87 6.63
C ARG A 209 -24.14 4.58 7.82
N GLU A 210 -24.33 3.89 8.95
CA GLU A 210 -24.86 4.47 10.19
C GLU A 210 -23.93 5.55 10.76
N GLU A 211 -22.61 5.40 10.62
CA GLU A 211 -21.58 6.38 10.99
C GLU A 211 -21.49 7.56 9.99
N GLY A 212 -22.32 7.54 8.92
CA GLY A 212 -22.44 8.61 7.94
C GLY A 212 -21.38 8.59 6.84
N PHE A 213 -20.77 7.43 6.56
CA PHE A 213 -19.90 7.28 5.39
C PHE A 213 -20.73 7.02 4.12
N GLU A 214 -20.34 7.71 3.05
CA GLU A 214 -20.92 7.48 1.73
C GLU A 214 -20.21 6.31 1.05
N LEU A 215 -20.95 5.23 0.78
CA LEU A 215 -20.44 4.02 0.18
C LEU A 215 -21.02 3.83 -1.23
N GLY A 216 -20.10 3.70 -2.21
CA GLY A 216 -20.41 3.35 -3.59
C GLY A 216 -20.66 1.85 -3.76
N ALA A 217 -21.43 1.49 -4.78
CA ALA A 217 -21.56 0.08 -5.17
C ALA A 217 -20.25 -0.43 -5.74
N ALA A 218 -19.80 -1.61 -5.30
CA ALA A 218 -18.64 -2.30 -5.86
C ALA A 218 -19.09 -3.58 -6.59
N LEU A 219 -18.27 -4.01 -7.54
CA LEU A 219 -18.33 -5.35 -8.17
C LEU A 219 -19.63 -5.70 -8.89
N GLY A 220 -20.45 -4.70 -9.26
CA GLY A 220 -21.66 -4.90 -10.08
C GLY A 220 -22.75 -5.78 -9.46
N GLY A 221 -22.66 -6.08 -8.16
CA GLY A 221 -23.52 -7.02 -7.44
C GLY A 221 -24.24 -6.40 -6.25
N ASP A 222 -24.43 -7.23 -5.24
CA ASP A 222 -25.09 -6.86 -4.01
C ASP A 222 -24.29 -5.77 -3.26
N ARG A 223 -24.96 -4.62 -3.04
CA ARG A 223 -24.39 -3.47 -2.33
C ARG A 223 -24.04 -3.77 -0.87
N ASP A 224 -24.54 -4.87 -0.36
CA ASP A 224 -24.36 -5.24 1.04
C ASP A 224 -23.17 -6.19 1.25
N SER A 225 -22.70 -6.87 0.19
CA SER A 225 -21.55 -7.78 0.26
C SER A 225 -20.22 -7.15 -0.14
N ALA A 226 -20.25 -6.04 -0.91
CA ALA A 226 -19.06 -5.29 -1.30
C ALA A 226 -19.38 -3.81 -1.52
N ALA A 227 -18.47 -2.94 -1.13
CA ALA A 227 -18.62 -1.50 -1.30
C ALA A 227 -17.27 -0.79 -1.55
N PHE A 228 -17.33 0.32 -2.28
CA PHE A 228 -16.24 1.28 -2.34
C PHE A 228 -16.46 2.41 -1.33
N LEU A 229 -15.39 2.81 -0.68
CA LEU A 229 -15.31 4.01 0.13
C LEU A 229 -14.17 4.87 -0.42
N GLU A 230 -14.41 6.16 -0.60
CA GLU A 230 -13.40 7.09 -1.09
C GLU A 230 -13.01 8.06 0.02
N SER A 231 -11.70 8.22 0.23
CA SER A 231 -11.16 9.18 1.20
C SER A 231 -11.11 10.61 0.60
N PRO A 232 -10.94 11.65 1.42
CA PRO A 232 -10.82 13.04 0.95
C PRO A 232 -9.62 13.27 0.01
N ASP A 233 -8.60 12.42 0.09
CA ASP A 233 -7.43 12.46 -0.78
C ASP A 233 -7.61 11.68 -2.10
N GLY A 234 -8.76 11.02 -2.28
CA GLY A 234 -9.11 10.24 -3.46
C GLY A 234 -8.57 8.80 -3.44
N THR A 235 -8.10 8.32 -2.29
CA THR A 235 -7.76 6.90 -2.12
C THR A 235 -9.04 6.07 -2.06
N THR A 236 -9.11 5.02 -2.87
CA THR A 236 -10.25 4.09 -2.87
C THR A 236 -9.98 2.95 -1.89
N LEU A 237 -10.93 2.69 -1.00
CA LEU A 237 -10.98 1.50 -0.15
C LEU A 237 -12.04 0.56 -0.69
N LEU A 238 -11.66 -0.69 -0.98
CA LEU A 238 -12.57 -1.75 -1.39
C LEU A 238 -12.84 -2.64 -0.18
N LEU A 239 -14.10 -2.72 0.19
CA LEU A 239 -14.60 -3.57 1.27
C LEU A 239 -15.27 -4.79 0.66
N VAL A 240 -14.77 -6.00 0.94
CA VAL A 240 -15.32 -7.26 0.38
C VAL A 240 -15.41 -8.33 1.45
N ALA A 241 -16.35 -9.26 1.27
CA ALA A 241 -16.41 -10.45 2.11
C ALA A 241 -15.10 -11.24 1.97
N GLY A 242 -14.56 -11.68 3.09
CA GLY A 242 -13.43 -12.61 3.16
C GLY A 242 -13.93 -14.04 3.38
N ASP A 243 -13.04 -15.00 3.13
CA ASP A 243 -13.28 -16.40 3.51
C ASP A 243 -13.23 -16.55 5.04
N GLU A 244 -13.98 -17.53 5.58
CA GLU A 244 -14.00 -17.88 7.02
C GLU A 244 -12.68 -18.50 7.48
#